data_319787f59b14a0aee938f05f5ff0367c
#
_entry.id   319787f59b14a0aee938f05f5ff0367c
#
_cell.length_a   1.000
_cell.length_b   1.000
_cell.length_c   1.000
_cell.angle_alpha   90.00
_cell.angle_beta   90.00
_cell.angle_gamma   90.00
#
_symmetry.space_group_name_H-M   'P 1'
#
loop_
_entity.id
_entity.type
_entity.pdbx_description
1 polymer ?
#
loop_
_entity_poly.entity_id
_entity_poly.type
_entity_poly.pdbx_seq_one_letter_code
_entity_poly.pdbx_strand_id
1 'polypeptide(L)'
;MLADMTDDGLARPFDFDAKYGAGARRGLVLGGGGIFFIAWQVAYLRELESRGVDLAAADIVIGTSAGSLVSSILTGRKLRRFAGELSLLSKVPKVVDALAPAGNLAPSQDHALQLFQQAADNKPETIKAIGYAALAAHAAPAAKMRRSVSAAVRMTKWPAASLNIATVDTYTGERLIINRAAGVPVAAASAASSAVPGLFSPQPILDRKCMDGGVSGSGIHSDVVCGASRAVILSLGANAPMPEAMMTIKPTALADEVAALQAHGTEVILRGPEPTEVSKLMSPSAVPEAIAMGQRQAAEHAAELATFWH
;
A
#
# COMPACT_ATOMS: atom_id res chain seq x y z
N MET A 1 28.09 25.31 10.28
CA MET A 1 27.27 24.85 9.14
C MET A 1 27.45 23.33 9.11
N LEU A 2 26.67 22.60 9.91
CA LEU A 2 26.61 21.13 9.84
C LEU A 2 25.87 20.84 8.54
N ALA A 3 26.58 20.27 7.57
CA ALA A 3 25.97 19.72 6.38
C ALA A 3 24.90 18.73 6.85
N ASP A 4 23.70 18.86 6.31
CA ASP A 4 22.58 17.95 6.54
C ASP A 4 23.00 16.55 6.01
N MET A 5 23.51 15.72 6.93
CA MET A 5 24.04 14.39 6.61
C MET A 5 22.94 13.33 6.51
N THR A 6 21.67 13.75 6.43
CA THR A 6 20.51 12.84 6.51
C THR A 6 19.68 12.76 5.23
N ASP A 7 20.01 13.48 4.17
CA ASP A 7 19.33 13.34 2.87
C ASP A 7 19.86 12.11 2.13
N ASP A 8 19.25 10.96 2.41
CA ASP A 8 19.48 9.71 1.70
C ASP A 8 18.74 9.65 0.35
N GLY A 9 18.08 10.74 -0.07
CA GLY A 9 17.28 10.83 -1.28
C GLY A 9 15.97 10.04 -1.23
N LEU A 10 15.61 9.46 -0.07
CA LEU A 10 14.37 8.68 0.10
C LEU A 10 13.19 9.55 0.57
N ALA A 11 13.48 10.61 1.35
CA ALA A 11 12.46 11.55 1.78
C ALA A 11 11.94 12.32 0.56
N ARG A 12 10.63 12.23 0.30
CA ARG A 12 9.96 12.96 -0.77
C ARG A 12 8.72 13.64 -0.23
N PRO A 13 8.64 14.98 -0.28
CA PRO A 13 7.44 15.71 0.04
C PRO A 13 6.25 15.22 -0.80
N PHE A 14 5.05 15.30 -0.23
CA PHE A 14 3.82 15.07 -0.97
C PHE A 14 3.56 16.31 -1.84
N ASP A 15 3.75 16.18 -3.16
CA ASP A 15 3.79 17.32 -4.06
C ASP A 15 3.38 16.93 -5.48
N PHE A 16 2.26 17.46 -5.97
CA PHE A 16 1.80 17.25 -7.35
C PHE A 16 2.54 18.14 -8.36
N ASP A 17 3.00 19.32 -7.94
CA ASP A 17 3.76 20.23 -8.82
C ASP A 17 5.14 19.66 -9.18
N ALA A 18 5.70 18.82 -8.34
CA ALA A 18 6.96 18.13 -8.61
C ALA A 18 6.88 17.15 -9.80
N LYS A 19 5.68 16.71 -10.18
CA LYS A 19 5.42 15.81 -11.32
C LYS A 19 6.39 14.63 -11.38
N TYR A 20 6.47 13.88 -10.29
CA TYR A 20 7.41 12.75 -10.17
C TYR A 20 7.26 11.70 -11.28
N GLY A 21 6.07 11.59 -11.88
CA GLY A 21 5.77 10.70 -13.02
C GLY A 21 6.01 11.31 -14.39
N ALA A 22 6.64 12.50 -14.48
CA ALA A 22 6.86 13.17 -15.76
C ALA A 22 7.63 12.28 -16.75
N GLY A 23 7.12 12.21 -17.99
CA GLY A 23 7.68 11.36 -19.05
C GLY A 23 7.20 9.91 -19.04
N ALA A 24 6.55 9.45 -17.98
CA ALA A 24 5.88 8.14 -17.98
C ALA A 24 4.57 8.22 -18.80
N ARG A 25 4.27 7.14 -19.53
CA ARG A 25 2.98 7.01 -20.22
C ARG A 25 1.92 6.45 -19.25
N ARG A 26 2.28 5.48 -18.44
CA ARG A 26 1.35 4.69 -17.62
C ARG A 26 1.80 4.65 -16.16
N GLY A 27 0.97 5.16 -15.27
CA GLY A 27 1.11 5.08 -13.83
C GLY A 27 0.20 4.01 -13.22
N LEU A 28 0.66 3.36 -12.16
CA LEU A 28 -0.15 2.43 -11.39
C LEU A 28 0.01 2.71 -9.90
N VAL A 29 -1.11 2.92 -9.23
CA VAL A 29 -1.17 3.18 -7.78
C VAL A 29 -1.92 2.05 -7.10
N LEU A 30 -1.29 1.40 -6.13
CA LEU A 30 -1.88 0.31 -5.35
C LEU A 30 -1.93 0.71 -3.87
N GLY A 31 -3.14 1.00 -3.38
CA GLY A 31 -3.37 1.45 -2.00
C GLY A 31 -3.34 0.35 -0.96
N GLY A 32 -3.34 0.76 0.31
CA GLY A 32 -3.47 -0.10 1.47
C GLY A 32 -4.89 -0.62 1.69
N GLY A 33 -5.05 -1.60 2.61
CA GLY A 33 -6.38 -2.13 2.94
C GLY A 33 -6.38 -3.55 3.52
N GLY A 34 -5.30 -3.98 4.12
CA GLY A 34 -5.21 -5.26 4.81
C GLY A 34 -5.31 -6.48 3.90
N ILE A 35 -5.56 -7.65 4.52
CA ILE A 35 -5.56 -8.94 3.82
C ILE A 35 -6.71 -9.06 2.80
N PHE A 36 -7.87 -8.46 3.11
CA PHE A 36 -9.01 -8.39 2.19
C PHE A 36 -8.59 -7.71 0.89
N PHE A 37 -7.94 -6.55 0.99
CA PHE A 37 -7.58 -5.78 -0.19
C PHE A 37 -6.40 -6.40 -0.96
N ILE A 38 -5.46 -7.09 -0.27
CA ILE A 38 -4.48 -7.95 -0.95
C ILE A 38 -5.20 -8.98 -1.83
N ALA A 39 -6.17 -9.68 -1.28
CA ALA A 39 -6.91 -10.73 -1.99
C ALA A 39 -7.70 -10.17 -3.17
N TRP A 40 -8.38 -9.05 -2.97
CA TRP A 40 -9.13 -8.36 -4.03
C TRP A 40 -8.19 -7.87 -5.15
N GLN A 41 -7.11 -7.15 -4.81
CA GLN A 41 -6.15 -6.65 -5.81
C GLN A 41 -5.53 -7.79 -6.62
N VAL A 42 -5.12 -8.87 -5.97
CA VAL A 42 -4.52 -10.03 -6.64
C VAL A 42 -5.50 -10.68 -7.61
N ALA A 43 -6.73 -10.89 -7.19
CA ALA A 43 -7.77 -11.49 -8.02
C ALA A 43 -8.15 -10.57 -9.20
N TYR A 44 -8.32 -9.28 -8.92
CA TYR A 44 -8.63 -8.25 -9.91
C TYR A 44 -7.53 -8.14 -10.98
N LEU A 45 -6.29 -7.97 -10.57
CA LEU A 45 -5.14 -7.86 -11.48
C LEU A 45 -4.92 -9.15 -12.30
N ARG A 46 -5.13 -10.31 -11.68
CA ARG A 46 -4.97 -11.59 -12.35
C ARG A 46 -6.04 -11.83 -13.41
N GLU A 47 -7.29 -11.47 -13.12
CA GLU A 47 -8.39 -11.55 -14.07
C GLU A 47 -8.19 -10.58 -15.23
N LEU A 48 -7.75 -9.34 -14.98
CA LEU A 48 -7.38 -8.37 -16.02
C LEU A 48 -6.28 -8.91 -16.92
N GLU A 49 -5.21 -9.47 -16.33
CA GLU A 49 -4.11 -10.08 -17.10
C GLU A 49 -4.61 -11.21 -18.01
N SER A 50 -5.54 -12.04 -17.52
CA SER A 50 -6.14 -13.13 -18.32
C SER A 50 -6.97 -12.63 -19.51
N ARG A 51 -7.43 -11.38 -19.45
CA ARG A 51 -8.19 -10.68 -20.49
C ARG A 51 -7.34 -9.76 -21.36
N GLY A 52 -6.01 -9.83 -21.22
CA GLY A 52 -5.07 -9.07 -22.03
C GLY A 52 -4.73 -7.67 -21.49
N VAL A 53 -5.19 -7.29 -20.29
CA VAL A 53 -4.86 -6.01 -19.67
C VAL A 53 -3.71 -6.21 -18.68
N ASP A 54 -2.48 -5.92 -19.10
CA ASP A 54 -1.27 -6.09 -18.30
C ASP A 54 -0.88 -4.79 -17.57
N LEU A 55 -1.41 -4.59 -16.36
CA LEU A 55 -1.06 -3.44 -15.52
C LEU A 55 0.37 -3.52 -14.97
N ALA A 56 1.04 -4.68 -15.02
CA ALA A 56 2.46 -4.79 -14.66
C ALA A 56 3.40 -4.11 -15.66
N ALA A 57 2.88 -3.71 -16.83
CA ALA A 57 3.61 -2.92 -17.83
C ALA A 57 3.61 -1.40 -17.55
N ALA A 58 3.21 -0.97 -16.35
CA ALA A 58 3.30 0.43 -15.93
C ALA A 58 4.75 0.92 -15.93
N ASP A 59 4.94 2.17 -16.39
CA ASP A 59 6.23 2.85 -16.42
C ASP A 59 6.65 3.35 -15.05
N ILE A 60 5.65 3.65 -14.19
CA ILE A 60 5.83 4.03 -12.78
C ILE A 60 4.75 3.38 -11.92
N VAL A 61 5.17 2.77 -10.83
CA VAL A 61 4.30 2.06 -9.88
C VAL A 61 4.58 2.55 -8.48
N ILE A 62 3.53 2.86 -7.72
CA ILE A 62 3.61 3.12 -6.29
C ILE A 62 2.70 2.16 -5.54
N GLY A 63 3.25 1.53 -4.49
CA GLY A 63 2.49 0.65 -3.61
C GLY A 63 2.60 1.08 -2.15
N THR A 64 1.48 0.99 -1.42
CA THR A 64 1.38 1.30 0.00
C THR A 64 0.75 0.13 0.74
N SER A 65 1.33 -0.27 1.88
CA SER A 65 0.78 -1.33 2.74
C SER A 65 0.45 -2.61 1.94
N ALA A 66 -0.79 -3.07 1.92
CA ALA A 66 -1.25 -4.17 1.07
C ALA A 66 -0.79 -4.02 -0.39
N GLY A 67 -0.90 -2.81 -0.95
CA GLY A 67 -0.48 -2.49 -2.29
C GLY A 67 1.04 -2.61 -2.50
N SER A 68 1.86 -2.39 -1.48
CA SER A 68 3.31 -2.58 -1.57
C SER A 68 3.70 -4.04 -1.79
N LEU A 69 2.98 -4.96 -1.14
CA LEU A 69 3.16 -6.39 -1.34
C LEU A 69 2.69 -6.80 -2.73
N VAL A 70 1.48 -6.37 -3.12
CA VAL A 70 0.90 -6.72 -4.42
C VAL A 70 1.71 -6.14 -5.58
N SER A 71 2.14 -4.88 -5.50
CA SER A 71 2.97 -4.23 -6.53
C SER A 71 4.34 -4.92 -6.69
N SER A 72 4.95 -5.37 -5.59
CA SER A 72 6.19 -6.15 -5.64
C SER A 72 6.00 -7.48 -6.38
N ILE A 73 4.91 -8.20 -6.09
CA ILE A 73 4.57 -9.48 -6.71
C ILE A 73 4.19 -9.28 -8.18
N LEU A 74 3.40 -8.25 -8.49
CA LEU A 74 2.96 -7.90 -9.83
C LEU A 74 4.14 -7.56 -10.75
N THR A 75 4.96 -6.60 -10.36
CA THR A 75 6.15 -6.18 -11.12
C THR A 75 7.20 -7.28 -11.23
N GLY A 76 7.24 -8.19 -10.24
CA GLY A 76 8.05 -9.42 -10.26
C GLY A 76 7.49 -10.54 -11.12
N ARG A 77 6.36 -10.32 -11.82
CA ARG A 77 5.68 -11.33 -12.68
C ARG A 77 5.34 -12.62 -11.92
N LYS A 78 5.04 -12.52 -10.62
CA LYS A 78 4.71 -13.66 -9.76
C LYS A 78 3.24 -13.71 -9.34
N LEU A 79 2.40 -12.88 -9.96
CA LEU A 79 0.99 -12.75 -9.59
C LEU A 79 0.23 -14.07 -9.70
N ARG A 80 0.45 -14.84 -10.80
CA ARG A 80 -0.18 -16.15 -10.99
C ARG A 80 0.13 -17.14 -9.87
N ARG A 81 1.41 -17.20 -9.45
CA ARG A 81 1.83 -18.05 -8.33
C ARG A 81 1.14 -17.64 -7.04
N PHE A 82 1.20 -16.35 -6.71
CA PHE A 82 0.66 -15.84 -5.45
C PHE A 82 -0.87 -15.97 -5.38
N ALA A 83 -1.57 -15.76 -6.49
CA ALA A 83 -3.01 -16.00 -6.58
C ALA A 83 -3.37 -17.45 -6.30
N GLY A 84 -2.59 -18.41 -6.84
CA GLY A 84 -2.77 -19.83 -6.55
C GLY A 84 -2.54 -20.18 -5.07
N GLU A 85 -1.47 -19.64 -4.48
CA GLU A 85 -1.17 -19.82 -3.05
C GLU A 85 -2.29 -19.23 -2.17
N LEU A 86 -2.74 -18.03 -2.47
CA LEU A 86 -3.82 -17.35 -1.74
C LEU A 86 -5.14 -18.12 -1.82
N SER A 87 -5.51 -18.61 -3.01
CA SER A 87 -6.70 -19.44 -3.20
C SER A 87 -6.62 -20.79 -2.47
N LEU A 88 -5.44 -21.38 -2.37
CA LEU A 88 -5.24 -22.61 -1.61
C LEU A 88 -5.32 -22.35 -0.10
N LEU A 89 -4.64 -21.31 0.37
CA LEU A 89 -4.64 -20.93 1.79
C LEU A 89 -6.05 -20.56 2.27
N SER A 90 -6.84 -19.87 1.45
CA SER A 90 -8.22 -19.49 1.80
C SER A 90 -9.15 -20.69 2.07
N LYS A 91 -8.76 -21.90 1.62
CA LYS A 91 -9.49 -23.14 1.88
C LYS A 91 -9.07 -23.83 3.19
N VAL A 92 -8.06 -23.30 3.89
CA VAL A 92 -7.54 -23.84 5.15
C VAL A 92 -7.58 -22.75 6.22
N PRO A 93 -8.74 -22.48 6.85
CA PRO A 93 -8.94 -21.35 7.77
C PRO A 93 -7.87 -21.24 8.86
N LYS A 94 -7.46 -22.35 9.47
CA LYS A 94 -6.45 -22.37 10.53
C LYS A 94 -5.07 -21.83 10.12
N VAL A 95 -4.71 -21.94 8.84
CA VAL A 95 -3.43 -21.39 8.33
C VAL A 95 -3.56 -19.88 8.12
N VAL A 96 -4.72 -19.44 7.71
CA VAL A 96 -5.01 -18.02 7.47
C VAL A 96 -5.13 -17.28 8.81
N ASP A 97 -5.74 -17.89 9.82
CA ASP A 97 -5.80 -17.34 11.18
C ASP A 97 -4.39 -17.16 11.81
N ALA A 98 -3.44 -18.00 11.44
CA ALA A 98 -2.05 -17.86 11.88
C ALA A 98 -1.30 -16.67 11.26
N LEU A 99 -1.84 -16.08 10.18
CA LEU A 99 -1.29 -14.88 9.51
C LEU A 99 -1.94 -13.57 10.00
N ALA A 100 -3.08 -13.67 10.68
CA ALA A 100 -3.73 -12.54 11.32
C ALA A 100 -2.97 -12.12 12.60
N PRO A 101 -3.05 -10.86 13.03
CA PRO A 101 -2.61 -10.47 14.36
C PRO A 101 -3.39 -11.30 15.39
N ALA A 102 -2.68 -12.15 16.12
CA ALA A 102 -3.31 -13.09 17.05
C ALA A 102 -3.66 -12.41 18.37
N GLY A 103 -4.90 -12.58 18.83
CA GLY A 103 -5.32 -12.31 20.21
C GLY A 103 -5.67 -10.87 20.53
N ASN A 104 -5.94 -10.61 21.79
CA ASN A 104 -6.17 -9.27 22.31
C ASN A 104 -4.89 -8.45 22.22
N LEU A 105 -4.98 -7.23 21.71
CA LEU A 105 -3.87 -6.29 21.67
C LEU A 105 -3.45 -5.93 23.11
N ALA A 106 -2.14 -5.81 23.34
CA ALA A 106 -1.65 -5.20 24.58
C ALA A 106 -2.10 -3.73 24.65
N PRO A 107 -2.29 -3.16 25.86
CA PRO A 107 -2.75 -1.77 25.98
C PRO A 107 -1.92 -0.75 25.18
N SER A 108 -0.61 -0.94 25.09
CA SER A 108 0.26 -0.06 24.28
C SER A 108 0.06 -0.24 22.77
N GLN A 109 -0.32 -1.43 22.33
CA GLN A 109 -0.66 -1.69 20.93
C GLN A 109 -2.00 -1.04 20.57
N ASP A 110 -3.01 -1.23 21.42
CA ASP A 110 -4.32 -0.63 21.25
C ASP A 110 -4.23 0.88 21.21
N HIS A 111 -3.48 1.49 22.13
CA HIS A 111 -3.24 2.93 22.14
C HIS A 111 -2.60 3.44 20.83
N ALA A 112 -1.57 2.76 20.31
CA ALA A 112 -0.93 3.17 19.06
C ALA A 112 -1.87 3.02 17.86
N LEU A 113 -2.68 1.95 17.83
CA LEU A 113 -3.67 1.73 16.80
C LEU A 113 -4.78 2.79 16.84
N GLN A 114 -5.28 3.14 18.04
CA GLN A 114 -6.29 4.18 18.22
C GLN A 114 -5.78 5.56 17.79
N LEU A 115 -4.55 5.93 18.14
CA LEU A 115 -3.95 7.18 17.68
C LEU A 115 -3.89 7.24 16.14
N PHE A 116 -3.56 6.14 15.51
CA PHE A 116 -3.57 6.06 14.05
C PHE A 116 -4.99 6.17 13.48
N GLN A 117 -5.94 5.42 14.00
CA GLN A 117 -7.31 5.38 13.50
C GLN A 117 -8.12 6.67 13.75
N GLN A 118 -7.81 7.40 14.82
CA GLN A 118 -8.55 8.58 15.26
C GLN A 118 -7.83 9.90 14.93
N ALA A 119 -6.69 9.84 14.24
CA ALA A 119 -5.99 11.06 13.90
C ALA A 119 -6.84 11.94 12.98
N ALA A 120 -7.00 13.21 13.39
CA ALA A 120 -7.88 14.17 12.72
C ALA A 120 -7.22 14.88 11.54
N ASP A 121 -5.88 14.79 11.42
CA ASP A 121 -5.10 15.48 10.39
C ASP A 121 -3.77 14.75 10.10
N ASN A 122 -3.08 15.21 9.06
CA ASN A 122 -1.78 14.73 8.61
C ASN A 122 -0.64 15.70 8.97
N LYS A 123 -0.77 16.47 10.04
CA LYS A 123 0.30 17.37 10.46
C LYS A 123 1.51 16.58 10.94
N PRO A 124 2.73 17.12 10.78
CA PRO A 124 3.95 16.46 11.23
C PRO A 124 3.91 16.02 12.70
N GLU A 125 3.29 16.82 13.57
CA GLU A 125 3.16 16.53 15.00
C GLU A 125 2.26 15.31 15.24
N THR A 126 1.14 15.21 14.53
CA THR A 126 0.21 14.08 14.59
C THR A 126 0.89 12.80 14.12
N ILE A 127 1.60 12.86 12.98
CA ILE A 127 2.32 11.71 12.43
C ILE A 127 3.43 11.26 13.39
N LYS A 128 4.19 12.18 13.99
CA LYS A 128 5.22 11.89 15.00
C LYS A 128 4.63 11.24 16.26
N ALA A 129 3.49 11.73 16.74
CA ALA A 129 2.82 11.14 17.90
C ALA A 129 2.44 9.67 17.64
N ILE A 130 1.89 9.38 16.45
CA ILE A 130 1.62 8.00 16.00
C ILE A 130 2.91 7.18 15.94
N GLY A 131 3.99 7.74 15.39
CA GLY A 131 5.29 7.09 15.29
C GLY A 131 5.88 6.71 16.64
N TYR A 132 5.85 7.62 17.61
CA TYR A 132 6.31 7.36 18.98
C TYR A 132 5.47 6.29 19.68
N ALA A 133 4.15 6.33 19.51
CA ALA A 133 3.27 5.29 20.03
C ALA A 133 3.55 3.93 19.39
N ALA A 134 3.81 3.88 18.09
CA ALA A 134 4.18 2.66 17.37
C ALA A 134 5.53 2.08 17.86
N LEU A 135 6.50 2.94 18.19
CA LEU A 135 7.79 2.53 18.77
C LEU A 135 7.64 1.98 20.19
N ALA A 136 6.73 2.56 20.98
CA ALA A 136 6.44 2.16 22.36
C ALA A 136 5.51 0.94 22.45
N ALA A 137 4.84 0.58 21.37
CA ALA A 137 3.90 -0.55 21.34
C ALA A 137 4.62 -1.89 21.56
N HIS A 138 4.06 -2.72 22.44
CA HIS A 138 4.56 -4.07 22.71
C HIS A 138 4.14 -5.08 21.62
N ALA A 139 4.53 -4.78 20.36
CA ALA A 139 4.22 -5.61 19.20
C ALA A 139 5.30 -6.69 18.97
N ALA A 140 4.95 -7.70 18.16
CA ALA A 140 5.90 -8.74 17.79
C ALA A 140 7.15 -8.17 17.11
N PRO A 141 8.34 -8.78 17.32
CA PRO A 141 9.59 -8.26 16.75
C PRO A 141 9.54 -8.07 15.24
N ALA A 142 10.11 -6.96 14.76
CA ALA A 142 10.15 -6.58 13.33
C ALA A 142 10.61 -7.72 12.40
N ALA A 143 11.55 -8.56 12.86
CA ALA A 143 12.03 -9.71 12.11
C ALA A 143 10.95 -10.75 11.78
N LYS A 144 9.89 -10.88 12.62
CA LYS A 144 8.77 -11.81 12.34
C LYS A 144 8.03 -11.37 11.09
N MET A 145 7.65 -10.09 11.02
CA MET A 145 6.96 -9.53 9.86
C MET A 145 7.82 -9.61 8.59
N ARG A 146 9.11 -9.24 8.68
CA ARG A 146 10.02 -9.34 7.52
C ARG A 146 10.12 -10.75 6.97
N ARG A 147 10.16 -11.78 7.83
CA ARG A 147 10.15 -13.18 7.39
C ARG A 147 8.85 -13.55 6.67
N SER A 148 7.70 -13.14 7.19
CA SER A 148 6.39 -13.39 6.56
C SER A 148 6.30 -12.72 5.19
N VAL A 149 6.67 -11.44 5.09
CA VAL A 149 6.66 -10.69 3.82
C VAL A 149 7.68 -11.29 2.83
N SER A 150 8.88 -11.65 3.29
CA SER A 150 9.88 -12.32 2.45
C SER A 150 9.39 -13.66 1.89
N ALA A 151 8.66 -14.43 2.70
CA ALA A 151 8.07 -15.71 2.27
C ALA A 151 6.96 -15.51 1.23
N ALA A 152 6.18 -14.42 1.32
CA ALA A 152 5.15 -14.08 0.34
C ALA A 152 5.76 -13.56 -0.97
N VAL A 153 6.65 -12.57 -0.89
CA VAL A 153 7.29 -11.92 -2.04
C VAL A 153 8.26 -12.87 -2.76
N ARG A 154 9.05 -13.65 -1.99
CA ARG A 154 10.09 -14.56 -2.49
C ARG A 154 11.06 -13.90 -3.48
N MET A 155 11.43 -12.65 -3.19
CA MET A 155 12.42 -11.88 -3.92
C MET A 155 13.28 -11.09 -2.96
N THR A 156 14.58 -11.07 -3.20
CA THR A 156 15.54 -10.25 -2.45
C THR A 156 15.90 -8.97 -3.21
N LYS A 157 15.90 -9.05 -4.53
CA LYS A 157 16.18 -7.91 -5.42
C LYS A 157 14.89 -7.23 -5.86
N TRP A 158 15.00 -5.96 -6.18
CA TRP A 158 13.90 -5.21 -6.77
C TRP A 158 13.52 -5.79 -8.14
N PRO A 159 12.25 -6.09 -8.37
CA PRO A 159 11.80 -6.76 -9.59
C PRO A 159 11.81 -5.84 -10.81
N ALA A 160 11.55 -4.55 -10.61
CA ALA A 160 11.50 -3.55 -11.69
C ALA A 160 12.04 -2.20 -11.20
N ALA A 161 12.53 -1.39 -12.15
CA ALA A 161 12.96 -0.03 -11.88
C ALA A 161 11.77 0.91 -11.64
N SER A 162 10.60 0.57 -12.19
CA SER A 162 9.37 1.34 -12.07
C SER A 162 8.74 1.28 -10.66
N LEU A 163 9.10 0.31 -9.82
CA LEU A 163 8.49 0.09 -8.53
C LEU A 163 8.99 1.07 -7.47
N ASN A 164 8.06 1.75 -6.82
CA ASN A 164 8.23 2.59 -5.65
C ASN A 164 7.34 2.09 -4.51
N ILE A 165 7.79 2.22 -3.27
CA ILE A 165 7.07 1.79 -2.07
C ILE A 165 7.08 2.94 -1.06
N ALA A 166 5.88 3.36 -0.62
CA ALA A 166 5.71 4.41 0.37
C ALA A 166 5.80 3.87 1.80
N THR A 167 6.50 4.58 2.67
CA THR A 167 6.54 4.35 4.11
C THR A 167 6.78 5.66 4.84
N VAL A 168 6.69 5.68 6.17
CA VAL A 168 6.84 6.88 6.98
C VAL A 168 7.87 6.64 8.09
N ASP A 169 8.79 7.58 8.26
CA ASP A 169 9.75 7.57 9.37
C ASP A 169 9.01 7.86 10.68
N THR A 170 9.20 7.01 11.68
CA THR A 170 8.51 7.12 12.98
C THR A 170 8.98 8.30 13.83
N TYR A 171 10.21 8.77 13.64
CA TYR A 171 10.80 9.85 14.44
C TYR A 171 10.54 11.22 13.82
N THR A 172 10.67 11.32 12.50
CA THR A 172 10.55 12.60 11.80
C THR A 172 9.14 12.84 11.27
N GLY A 173 8.36 11.77 11.05
CA GLY A 173 7.07 11.84 10.36
C GLY A 173 7.19 12.05 8.86
N GLU A 174 8.40 12.04 8.31
CA GLU A 174 8.65 12.22 6.89
C GLU A 174 8.18 11.01 6.08
N ARG A 175 7.57 11.28 4.94
CA ARG A 175 7.27 10.29 3.95
C ARG A 175 8.54 9.86 3.20
N LEU A 176 8.78 8.57 3.13
CA LEU A 176 9.85 7.98 2.33
C LEU A 176 9.26 7.23 1.13
N ILE A 177 9.83 7.45 -0.05
CA ILE A 177 9.52 6.71 -1.26
C ILE A 177 10.73 5.83 -1.60
N ILE A 178 10.64 4.57 -1.19
CA ILE A 178 11.72 3.60 -1.33
C ILE A 178 11.62 2.95 -2.71
N ASN A 179 12.75 2.89 -3.41
CA ASN A 179 12.91 2.18 -4.68
C ASN A 179 14.22 1.40 -4.71
N ARG A 180 14.56 0.83 -5.85
CA ARG A 180 15.77 0.00 -5.96
C ARG A 180 17.08 0.72 -5.64
N ALA A 181 17.12 2.05 -5.77
CA ALA A 181 18.32 2.85 -5.48
C ALA A 181 18.64 2.91 -3.98
N ALA A 182 17.67 2.66 -3.12
CA ALA A 182 17.85 2.62 -1.67
C ALA A 182 18.78 1.49 -1.17
N GLY A 183 19.08 0.50 -2.01
CA GLY A 183 19.97 -0.60 -1.63
C GLY A 183 19.41 -1.60 -0.62
N VAL A 184 18.14 -1.45 -0.21
CA VAL A 184 17.47 -2.38 0.71
C VAL A 184 16.69 -3.44 -0.06
N PRO A 185 16.48 -4.66 0.50
CA PRO A 185 15.65 -5.67 -0.16
C PRO A 185 14.20 -5.20 -0.32
N VAL A 186 13.56 -5.51 -1.46
CA VAL A 186 12.16 -5.15 -1.72
C VAL A 186 11.21 -5.67 -0.64
N ALA A 187 11.47 -6.86 -0.09
CA ALA A 187 10.68 -7.41 1.00
C ALA A 187 10.82 -6.60 2.31
N ALA A 188 11.97 -5.95 2.54
CA ALA A 188 12.14 -5.06 3.69
C ALA A 188 11.33 -3.77 3.50
N ALA A 189 11.36 -3.19 2.31
CA ALA A 189 10.54 -2.02 1.98
C ALA A 189 9.03 -2.32 2.10
N SER A 190 8.57 -3.46 1.56
CA SER A 190 7.17 -3.89 1.69
C SER A 190 6.77 -4.14 3.15
N ALA A 191 7.66 -4.73 3.96
CA ALA A 191 7.41 -4.92 5.38
C ALA A 191 7.29 -3.58 6.13
N ALA A 192 8.14 -2.60 5.80
CA ALA A 192 8.06 -1.27 6.37
C ALA A 192 6.76 -0.57 5.99
N SER A 193 6.42 -0.62 4.71
CA SER A 193 5.17 -0.05 4.17
C SER A 193 3.90 -0.65 4.76
N SER A 194 3.98 -1.86 5.33
CA SER A 194 2.85 -2.59 5.92
C SER A 194 2.92 -2.66 7.46
N ALA A 195 3.84 -1.92 8.08
CA ALA A 195 3.99 -1.91 9.54
C ALA A 195 2.97 -0.98 10.21
N VAL A 196 1.70 -1.40 10.23
CA VAL A 196 0.59 -0.66 10.83
C VAL A 196 0.87 -0.38 12.31
N PRO A 197 0.79 0.89 12.75
CA PRO A 197 0.97 1.27 14.15
C PRO A 197 0.12 0.44 15.11
N GLY A 198 0.75 -0.08 16.15
CA GLY A 198 0.10 -0.95 17.14
C GLY A 198 -0.03 -2.42 16.73
N LEU A 199 -0.21 -2.74 15.46
CA LEU A 199 -0.29 -4.13 15.00
C LEU A 199 1.10 -4.75 14.77
N PHE A 200 2.03 -3.97 14.23
CA PHE A 200 3.38 -4.44 13.91
C PHE A 200 4.43 -3.45 14.39
N SER A 201 5.59 -3.99 14.78
CA SER A 201 6.73 -3.13 15.12
C SER A 201 7.24 -2.38 13.89
N PRO A 202 7.61 -1.09 14.01
CA PRO A 202 8.29 -0.36 12.95
C PRO A 202 9.51 -1.11 12.42
N GLN A 203 9.73 -1.04 11.12
CA GLN A 203 10.78 -1.78 10.42
C GLN A 203 12.03 -0.93 10.22
N PRO A 204 13.23 -1.49 10.37
CA PRO A 204 14.45 -0.77 10.03
C PRO A 204 14.62 -0.65 8.52
N ILE A 205 14.82 0.56 8.05
CA ILE A 205 15.22 0.92 6.69
C ILE A 205 16.43 1.84 6.79
N LEU A 206 17.59 1.34 6.43
CA LEU A 206 18.88 2.00 6.68
C LEU A 206 19.02 2.35 8.17
N ASP A 207 19.24 3.62 8.50
CA ASP A 207 19.32 4.15 9.86
C ASP A 207 17.97 4.57 10.47
N ARG A 208 16.87 4.45 9.70
CA ARG A 208 15.52 4.87 10.10
C ARG A 208 14.68 3.72 10.65
N LYS A 209 13.65 4.08 11.42
CA LYS A 209 12.55 3.18 11.80
C LYS A 209 11.29 3.63 11.08
N CYS A 210 10.73 2.75 10.27
CA CYS A 210 9.64 3.08 9.37
C CYS A 210 8.36 2.32 9.74
N MET A 211 7.25 3.01 9.62
CA MET A 211 5.89 2.50 9.80
C MET A 211 5.10 2.56 8.48
N ASP A 212 3.88 2.05 8.50
CA ASP A 212 2.99 1.96 7.34
C ASP A 212 2.89 3.29 6.60
N GLY A 213 2.98 3.24 5.27
CA GLY A 213 2.83 4.39 4.40
C GLY A 213 1.45 5.05 4.49
N GLY A 214 0.45 4.29 4.89
CA GLY A 214 -0.92 4.80 5.09
C GLY A 214 -1.05 5.82 6.23
N VAL A 215 -0.02 6.03 7.04
CA VAL A 215 -0.02 7.07 8.10
C VAL A 215 0.11 8.48 7.53
N SER A 216 0.51 8.65 6.28
CA SER A 216 0.77 9.94 5.65
C SER A 216 -0.07 10.15 4.38
N GLY A 217 -0.42 11.38 4.08
CA GLY A 217 -1.17 11.76 2.89
C GLY A 217 -2.57 11.13 2.86
N SER A 218 -3.04 10.73 1.68
CA SER A 218 -4.27 9.94 1.49
C SER A 218 -4.05 8.44 1.70
N GLY A 219 -2.81 8.03 1.99
CA GLY A 219 -2.43 6.63 2.10
C GLY A 219 -2.23 5.91 0.76
N ILE A 220 -2.41 6.58 -0.38
CA ILE A 220 -2.16 6.01 -1.72
C ILE A 220 -0.97 6.64 -2.43
N HIS A 221 -0.56 7.86 -2.04
CA HIS A 221 0.60 8.58 -2.58
C HIS A 221 0.59 8.74 -4.10
N SER A 222 -0.55 9.14 -4.64
CA SER A 222 -0.77 9.23 -6.09
C SER A 222 0.05 10.33 -6.77
N ASP A 223 0.56 11.31 -6.03
CA ASP A 223 1.49 12.33 -6.52
C ASP A 223 2.74 11.73 -7.18
N VAL A 224 3.14 10.51 -6.78
CA VAL A 224 4.28 9.80 -7.39
C VAL A 224 4.05 9.50 -8.87
N VAL A 225 2.80 9.34 -9.31
CA VAL A 225 2.47 9.13 -10.73
C VAL A 225 2.02 10.42 -11.43
N CYS A 226 2.03 11.56 -10.74
CA CYS A 226 1.65 12.84 -11.32
C CYS A 226 2.57 13.22 -12.49
N GLY A 227 1.98 13.66 -13.59
CA GLY A 227 2.70 13.95 -14.85
C GLY A 227 2.84 12.74 -15.77
N ALA A 228 2.43 11.54 -15.37
CA ALA A 228 2.22 10.44 -16.32
C ALA A 228 1.01 10.78 -17.23
N SER A 229 1.00 10.26 -18.47
CA SER A 229 -0.12 10.52 -19.39
C SER A 229 -1.43 9.97 -18.83
N ARG A 230 -1.40 8.80 -18.20
CA ARG A 230 -2.56 8.12 -17.59
C ARG A 230 -2.18 7.34 -16.36
N ALA A 231 -3.11 7.15 -15.45
CA ALA A 231 -2.90 6.37 -14.24
C ALA A 231 -4.13 5.50 -13.91
N VAL A 232 -3.87 4.28 -13.45
CA VAL A 232 -4.88 3.43 -12.81
C VAL A 232 -4.60 3.42 -11.32
N ILE A 233 -5.62 3.73 -10.53
CA ILE A 233 -5.56 3.76 -9.07
C ILE A 233 -6.47 2.67 -8.52
N LEU A 234 -5.90 1.76 -7.72
CA LEU A 234 -6.65 0.78 -6.94
C LEU A 234 -6.69 1.21 -5.47
N SER A 235 -7.88 1.60 -4.99
CA SER A 235 -8.09 2.10 -3.63
C SER A 235 -9.35 1.53 -3.00
N LEU A 236 -9.33 1.27 -1.69
CA LEU A 236 -10.52 0.88 -0.92
C LEU A 236 -11.60 1.96 -0.96
N GLY A 237 -11.22 3.23 -0.97
CA GLY A 237 -12.14 4.36 -0.98
C GLY A 237 -12.73 4.70 -2.34
N ALA A 238 -12.50 3.90 -3.39
CA ALA A 238 -12.93 4.23 -4.76
C ALA A 238 -14.46 4.29 -4.93
N ASN A 239 -15.19 3.41 -4.25
CA ASN A 239 -16.65 3.28 -4.41
C ASN A 239 -17.46 3.78 -3.20
N ALA A 240 -16.79 4.12 -2.12
CA ALA A 240 -17.41 4.76 -0.95
C ALA A 240 -16.35 5.50 -0.14
N PRO A 241 -16.72 6.56 0.58
CA PRO A 241 -15.81 7.19 1.54
C PRO A 241 -15.29 6.12 2.52
N MET A 242 -14.00 6.19 2.85
CA MET A 242 -13.44 5.33 3.90
C MET A 242 -14.17 5.63 5.21
N PRO A 243 -14.55 4.60 5.99
CA PRO A 243 -15.14 4.82 7.31
C PRO A 243 -14.20 5.68 8.18
N GLU A 244 -14.76 6.65 8.91
CA GLU A 244 -14.01 7.55 9.80
C GLU A 244 -13.07 6.83 10.77
N ALA A 245 -13.41 5.61 11.17
CA ALA A 245 -12.61 4.77 12.07
C ALA A 245 -11.35 4.16 11.43
N MET A 246 -11.08 4.42 10.14
CA MET A 246 -10.01 3.68 9.47
C MET A 246 -8.76 4.47 9.15
N MET A 247 -8.79 5.77 9.12
CA MET A 247 -7.59 6.55 8.74
C MET A 247 -7.74 8.04 9.06
N THR A 248 -6.65 8.66 9.49
CA THR A 248 -6.32 10.07 9.60
C THR A 248 -6.70 10.97 8.41
N ILE A 249 -7.48 10.47 7.48
CA ILE A 249 -7.61 11.05 6.15
C ILE A 249 -8.96 11.71 6.04
N LYS A 250 -8.96 12.95 5.55
CA LYS A 250 -10.19 13.62 5.15
C LYS A 250 -10.98 12.70 4.23
N PRO A 251 -12.31 12.57 4.40
CA PRO A 251 -13.14 11.76 3.49
C PRO A 251 -12.98 12.12 2.00
N THR A 252 -12.58 13.37 1.72
CA THR A 252 -12.36 13.89 0.35
C THR A 252 -10.94 13.66 -0.16
N ALA A 253 -9.99 13.21 0.67
CA ALA A 253 -8.57 13.20 0.30
C ALA A 253 -8.28 12.41 -0.99
N LEU A 254 -8.95 11.28 -1.20
CA LEU A 254 -8.81 10.50 -2.43
C LEU A 254 -9.34 11.27 -3.66
N ALA A 255 -10.50 11.90 -3.52
CA ALA A 255 -11.07 12.72 -4.59
C ALA A 255 -10.21 13.95 -4.89
N ASP A 256 -9.67 14.58 -3.85
CA ASP A 256 -8.76 15.73 -3.97
C ASP A 256 -7.48 15.34 -4.72
N GLU A 257 -6.90 14.17 -4.43
CA GLU A 257 -5.72 13.65 -5.14
C GLU A 257 -6.02 13.32 -6.61
N VAL A 258 -7.16 12.69 -6.89
CA VAL A 258 -7.58 12.40 -8.27
C VAL A 258 -7.78 13.71 -9.05
N ALA A 259 -8.44 14.69 -8.45
CA ALA A 259 -8.60 16.01 -9.06
C ALA A 259 -7.26 16.72 -9.32
N ALA A 260 -6.31 16.61 -8.38
CA ALA A 260 -4.98 17.16 -8.55
C ALA A 260 -4.21 16.49 -9.71
N LEU A 261 -4.25 15.15 -9.82
CA LEU A 261 -3.68 14.44 -10.97
C LEU A 261 -4.25 14.93 -12.30
N GLN A 262 -5.59 15.05 -12.38
CA GLN A 262 -6.29 15.50 -13.57
C GLN A 262 -5.94 16.98 -13.92
N ALA A 263 -5.84 17.83 -12.91
CA ALA A 263 -5.43 19.22 -13.09
C ALA A 263 -3.99 19.34 -13.64
N HIS A 264 -3.14 18.35 -13.36
CA HIS A 264 -1.77 18.28 -13.89
C HIS A 264 -1.66 17.47 -15.20
N GLY A 265 -2.79 17.12 -15.80
CA GLY A 265 -2.85 16.49 -17.13
C GLY A 265 -2.72 14.96 -17.14
N THR A 266 -2.83 14.31 -15.99
CA THR A 266 -2.87 12.84 -15.91
C THR A 266 -4.32 12.36 -16.03
N GLU A 267 -4.64 11.55 -17.04
CA GLU A 267 -5.91 10.84 -17.12
C GLU A 267 -5.98 9.75 -16.04
N VAL A 268 -7.12 9.61 -15.36
CA VAL A 268 -7.23 8.72 -14.20
C VAL A 268 -8.43 7.78 -14.33
N ILE A 269 -8.18 6.48 -14.15
CA ILE A 269 -9.21 5.49 -13.78
C ILE A 269 -9.00 5.08 -12.34
N LEU A 270 -10.04 5.25 -11.51
CA LEU A 270 -10.08 4.85 -10.11
C LEU A 270 -10.97 3.60 -9.97
N ARG A 271 -10.47 2.55 -9.33
CA ARG A 271 -11.19 1.28 -9.08
C ARG A 271 -10.96 0.79 -7.65
N GLY A 272 -11.95 0.09 -7.12
CA GLY A 272 -11.88 -0.52 -5.79
C GLY A 272 -13.00 -1.53 -5.57
N PRO A 273 -12.96 -2.23 -4.43
CA PRO A 273 -14.02 -3.15 -4.05
C PRO A 273 -15.33 -2.42 -3.81
N GLU A 274 -16.42 -3.16 -3.79
CA GLU A 274 -17.67 -2.69 -3.19
C GLU A 274 -17.45 -2.32 -1.73
N PRO A 275 -18.29 -1.44 -1.16
CA PRO A 275 -18.19 -1.04 0.24
C PRO A 275 -18.09 -2.26 1.15
N THR A 276 -17.11 -2.29 2.02
CA THR A 276 -16.79 -3.43 2.88
C THR A 276 -16.61 -2.98 4.31
N GLU A 277 -17.10 -3.79 5.26
CA GLU A 277 -16.94 -3.50 6.69
C GLU A 277 -15.47 -3.50 7.11
N VAL A 278 -15.11 -2.57 7.98
CA VAL A 278 -13.76 -2.44 8.55
C VAL A 278 -13.27 -3.73 9.18
N SER A 279 -14.17 -4.44 9.89
CA SER A 279 -13.90 -5.72 10.53
C SER A 279 -13.39 -6.80 9.58
N LYS A 280 -13.78 -6.73 8.31
CA LYS A 280 -13.37 -7.68 7.26
C LYS A 280 -11.97 -7.45 6.73
N LEU A 281 -11.41 -6.24 6.83
CA LEU A 281 -10.16 -5.88 6.17
C LEU A 281 -8.96 -6.70 6.63
N MET A 282 -8.92 -7.02 7.93
CA MET A 282 -7.88 -7.86 8.52
C MET A 282 -8.37 -9.29 8.79
N SER A 283 -9.60 -9.63 8.34
CA SER A 283 -10.18 -10.95 8.57
C SER A 283 -9.79 -11.96 7.48
N PRO A 284 -9.10 -13.04 7.84
CA PRO A 284 -8.81 -14.12 6.91
C PRO A 284 -10.04 -14.77 6.30
N SER A 285 -11.15 -14.81 7.02
CA SER A 285 -12.41 -15.39 6.54
C SER A 285 -13.06 -14.58 5.40
N ALA A 286 -12.68 -13.32 5.23
CA ALA A 286 -13.17 -12.47 4.13
C ALA A 286 -12.39 -12.65 2.82
N VAL A 287 -11.28 -13.39 2.82
CA VAL A 287 -10.43 -13.61 1.61
C VAL A 287 -11.21 -14.25 0.44
N PRO A 288 -12.03 -15.30 0.64
CA PRO A 288 -12.81 -15.87 -0.48
C PRO A 288 -13.78 -14.88 -1.12
N GLU A 289 -14.46 -14.06 -0.30
CA GLU A 289 -15.35 -13.00 -0.75
C GLU A 289 -14.59 -11.95 -1.59
N ALA A 290 -13.44 -11.50 -1.10
CA ALA A 290 -12.57 -10.55 -1.79
C ALA A 290 -12.09 -11.07 -3.16
N ILE A 291 -11.70 -12.34 -3.23
CA ILE A 291 -11.28 -12.99 -4.49
C ILE A 291 -12.44 -12.99 -5.49
N ALA A 292 -13.62 -13.46 -5.08
CA ALA A 292 -14.79 -13.55 -5.96
C ALA A 292 -15.21 -12.16 -6.46
N MET A 293 -15.21 -11.16 -5.59
CA MET A 293 -15.52 -9.77 -5.92
C MET A 293 -14.51 -9.20 -6.93
N GLY A 294 -13.21 -9.38 -6.67
CA GLY A 294 -12.15 -8.89 -7.56
C GLY A 294 -12.24 -9.49 -8.97
N GLN A 295 -12.49 -10.80 -9.09
CA GLN A 295 -12.68 -11.47 -10.37
C GLN A 295 -13.89 -10.93 -11.14
N ARG A 296 -15.04 -10.80 -10.47
CA ARG A 296 -16.27 -10.27 -11.09
C ARG A 296 -16.06 -8.85 -11.60
N GLN A 297 -15.59 -7.95 -10.75
CA GLN A 297 -15.37 -6.55 -11.12
C GLN A 297 -14.32 -6.38 -12.21
N ALA A 298 -13.25 -7.18 -12.21
CA ALA A 298 -12.25 -7.15 -13.28
C ALA A 298 -12.84 -7.57 -14.63
N ALA A 299 -13.72 -8.58 -14.64
CA ALA A 299 -14.41 -9.00 -15.85
C ALA A 299 -15.29 -7.89 -16.44
N GLU A 300 -15.98 -7.16 -15.57
CA GLU A 300 -16.84 -6.01 -15.95
C GLU A 300 -16.01 -4.82 -16.47
N HIS A 301 -14.85 -4.56 -15.88
CA HIS A 301 -14.03 -3.38 -16.20
C HIS A 301 -13.00 -3.60 -17.31
N ALA A 302 -12.77 -4.85 -17.75
CA ALA A 302 -11.66 -5.21 -18.63
C ALA A 302 -11.66 -4.46 -19.97
N ALA A 303 -12.83 -4.29 -20.60
CA ALA A 303 -12.92 -3.62 -21.91
C ALA A 303 -12.55 -2.14 -21.82
N GLU A 304 -13.04 -1.43 -20.81
CA GLU A 304 -12.71 -0.03 -20.57
C GLU A 304 -11.21 0.13 -20.24
N LEU A 305 -10.69 -0.72 -19.35
CA LEU A 305 -9.28 -0.68 -18.98
C LEU A 305 -8.36 -1.05 -20.15
N ALA A 306 -8.76 -1.95 -21.03
CA ALA A 306 -8.00 -2.26 -22.24
C ALA A 306 -7.88 -1.04 -23.15
N THR A 307 -8.98 -0.33 -23.39
CA THR A 307 -8.99 0.90 -24.19
C THR A 307 -8.15 2.00 -23.55
N PHE A 308 -8.26 2.14 -22.24
CA PHE A 308 -7.53 3.17 -21.50
C PHE A 308 -6.03 2.88 -21.41
N TRP A 309 -5.63 1.61 -21.23
CA TRP A 309 -4.27 1.24 -20.91
C TRP A 309 -3.34 1.13 -22.13
N HIS A 310 -3.88 0.79 -23.30
CA HIS A 310 -3.13 0.67 -24.55
C HIS A 310 -3.10 1.99 -25.34
#